data_c6b315540f8122df3468cdec26360c39
#
_entry.id   c6b315540f8122df3468cdec26360c39
#
_cell.length_a   1.000
_cell.length_b   1.000
_cell.length_c   1.000
_cell.angle_alpha   90.00
_cell.angle_beta   90.00
_cell.angle_gamma   90.00
#
_symmetry.space_group_name_H-M   'P 1'
#
loop_
_entity.id
_entity.type
_entity.pdbx_description
1 polymer ?
#
loop_
_entity_poly.entity_id
_entity_poly.type
_entity_poly.pdbx_seq_one_letter_code
_entity_poly.pdbx_strand_id
1 'polypeptide(L)'
;PYVSCITELDRALEWAEELGLHVIFVLAVNPGLPDGLNDQPGGAPRTRISGEKSLSILHKLALHYAHRSGFYGIEVADEVKPRVRKGFKLTDGIPGHSLRNYYRRAYEAIRSVAGEEPVVILPDGGWPQGFRRFMSQQAYQNVWLDAHLDKPCEGIDCSGPRGVQQLIDKNEAYLKTSASGGLPVMVGKWSASLPSIDGAMTAEGRIALERIYTSGQLKVYNTCPAWFFQTWKTSAFLAAWDTRVALATFERGMLE
;
A
#
# COMPACT_ATOMS: atom_id res chain seq x y z
N PRO A 1 7.08 -28.16 5.40
CA PRO A 1 7.83 -27.66 6.52
C PRO A 1 8.04 -26.17 6.34
N TYR A 2 7.21 -25.37 6.99
CA TYR A 2 7.46 -23.94 7.11
C TYR A 2 8.60 -23.76 8.11
N VAL A 3 9.81 -23.78 7.61
CA VAL A 3 10.97 -23.38 8.39
C VAL A 3 10.70 -21.94 8.83
N SER A 4 10.90 -21.65 10.08
CA SER A 4 10.54 -20.38 10.68
C SER A 4 11.20 -19.25 9.91
N CYS A 5 10.44 -18.49 9.14
CA CYS A 5 10.92 -17.25 8.55
C CYS A 5 11.21 -16.17 9.62
N ILE A 6 10.89 -16.43 10.88
CA ILE A 6 11.16 -15.53 12.01
C ILE A 6 12.65 -15.20 12.11
N THR A 7 13.53 -16.21 12.01
CA THR A 7 14.99 -15.97 12.05
C THR A 7 15.46 -15.03 10.94
N GLU A 8 14.89 -15.14 9.74
CA GLU A 8 15.24 -14.26 8.63
C GLU A 8 14.64 -12.84 8.80
N LEU A 9 13.47 -12.76 9.41
CA LEU A 9 12.88 -11.47 9.77
C LEU A 9 13.68 -10.79 10.88
N ASP A 10 14.15 -11.54 11.88
CA ASP A 10 15.02 -11.04 12.94
C ASP A 10 16.30 -10.44 12.35
N ARG A 11 16.98 -11.18 11.45
CA ARG A 11 18.17 -10.69 10.75
C ARG A 11 17.91 -9.44 9.91
N ALA A 12 16.81 -9.42 9.18
CA ALA A 12 16.45 -8.26 8.37
C ALA A 12 16.21 -7.02 9.25
N LEU A 13 15.55 -7.21 10.39
CA LEU A 13 15.33 -6.13 11.34
C LEU A 13 16.62 -5.68 12.03
N GLU A 14 17.53 -6.61 12.38
CA GLU A 14 18.86 -6.28 12.89
C GLU A 14 19.64 -5.39 11.91
N TRP A 15 19.68 -5.74 10.63
CA TRP A 15 20.33 -4.90 9.62
C TRP A 15 19.66 -3.53 9.47
N ALA A 16 18.34 -3.48 9.57
CA ALA A 16 17.62 -2.20 9.53
C ALA A 16 18.01 -1.31 10.72
N GLU A 17 18.06 -1.89 11.92
CA GLU A 17 18.47 -1.18 13.15
C GLU A 17 19.91 -0.67 13.07
N GLU A 18 20.86 -1.51 12.60
CA GLU A 18 22.26 -1.13 12.39
C GLU A 18 22.39 0.05 11.40
N LEU A 19 21.52 0.14 10.42
CA LEU A 19 21.52 1.18 9.40
C LEU A 19 20.61 2.38 9.75
N GLY A 20 19.97 2.38 10.92
CA GLY A 20 19.03 3.42 11.33
C GLY A 20 17.75 3.46 10.48
N LEU A 21 17.37 2.32 9.91
CA LEU A 21 16.16 2.18 9.11
C LEU A 21 14.99 1.66 9.96
N HIS A 22 13.78 2.06 9.59
CA HIS A 22 12.58 1.54 10.20
C HIS A 22 11.84 0.61 9.23
N VAL A 23 11.20 -0.43 9.76
CA VAL A 23 10.54 -1.49 9.00
C VAL A 23 9.06 -1.52 9.32
N ILE A 24 8.24 -1.57 8.28
CA ILE A 24 6.82 -1.90 8.37
C ILE A 24 6.64 -3.33 7.87
N PHE A 25 6.03 -4.17 8.69
CA PHE A 25 5.66 -5.52 8.28
C PHE A 25 4.30 -5.51 7.61
N VAL A 26 4.19 -6.20 6.47
CA VAL A 26 2.94 -6.34 5.73
C VAL A 26 2.48 -7.79 5.77
N LEU A 27 1.26 -8.03 6.22
CA LEU A 27 0.64 -9.35 6.11
C LEU A 27 0.11 -9.57 4.69
N ALA A 28 1.00 -9.97 3.79
CA ALA A 28 0.71 -10.10 2.36
C ALA A 28 -0.24 -11.25 2.01
N VAL A 29 -0.29 -12.29 2.85
CA VAL A 29 -1.22 -13.41 2.68
C VAL A 29 -2.16 -13.46 3.87
N ASN A 30 -3.44 -13.26 3.64
CA ASN A 30 -4.47 -13.24 4.67
C ASN A 30 -5.27 -14.55 4.65
N PRO A 31 -4.93 -15.56 5.48
CA PRO A 31 -5.70 -16.79 5.55
C PRO A 31 -7.15 -16.49 5.95
N GLY A 32 -8.07 -16.66 5.03
CA GLY A 32 -9.51 -16.44 5.25
C GLY A 32 -10.03 -15.08 4.78
N LEU A 33 -9.17 -14.18 4.30
CA LEU A 33 -9.60 -13.04 3.47
C LEU A 33 -9.52 -13.44 1.99
N PRO A 34 -10.50 -13.10 1.14
CA PRO A 34 -10.34 -13.22 -0.30
C PRO A 34 -9.26 -12.24 -0.72
N ASP A 35 -8.09 -12.74 -1.03
CA ASP A 35 -7.03 -11.97 -1.68
C ASP A 35 -7.37 -11.80 -3.16
N GLY A 36 -7.07 -10.61 -3.70
CA GLY A 36 -7.30 -10.32 -5.11
C GLY A 36 -6.40 -11.12 -6.06
N LEU A 37 -5.43 -11.88 -5.53
CA LEU A 37 -4.48 -12.70 -6.28
C LEU A 37 -4.94 -14.15 -6.50
N ASN A 38 -5.90 -14.65 -5.72
CA ASN A 38 -6.45 -16.00 -5.83
C ASN A 38 -7.86 -16.01 -6.44
N ASP A 39 -8.10 -15.23 -7.48
CA ASP A 39 -9.25 -15.44 -8.38
C ASP A 39 -9.06 -16.77 -9.14
N GLN A 40 -9.18 -17.91 -8.44
CA GLN A 40 -9.37 -19.19 -9.08
C GLN A 40 -10.70 -19.12 -9.82
N PRO A 41 -10.73 -19.35 -11.13
CA PRO A 41 -11.98 -19.36 -11.88
C PRO A 41 -12.90 -20.45 -11.30
N GLY A 42 -14.04 -20.07 -10.76
CA GLY A 42 -15.04 -20.99 -10.22
C GLY A 42 -15.11 -21.12 -8.69
N GLY A 43 -14.34 -20.37 -7.94
CA GLY A 43 -14.45 -20.31 -6.47
C GLY A 43 -15.72 -19.56 -6.05
N ALA A 44 -16.61 -20.19 -5.26
CA ALA A 44 -17.77 -19.52 -4.69
C ALA A 44 -17.34 -18.32 -3.86
N PRO A 45 -18.05 -17.17 -3.91
CA PRO A 45 -17.73 -15.98 -3.13
C PRO A 45 -17.77 -16.36 -1.64
N ARG A 46 -16.62 -16.31 -0.98
CA ARG A 46 -16.54 -16.55 0.47
C ARG A 46 -17.14 -15.36 1.20
N THR A 47 -18.39 -15.49 1.60
CA THR A 47 -19.15 -14.46 2.31
C THR A 47 -18.81 -14.35 3.81
N ARG A 48 -17.98 -15.25 4.33
CA ARG A 48 -17.53 -15.25 5.74
C ARG A 48 -16.00 -15.17 5.81
N ILE A 49 -15.53 -14.10 6.41
CA ILE A 49 -14.12 -13.89 6.73
C ILE A 49 -13.89 -14.44 8.15
N SER A 50 -13.23 -15.58 8.24
CA SER A 50 -12.64 -16.00 9.51
C SER A 50 -11.21 -15.50 9.54
N GLY A 51 -11.01 -14.26 9.97
CA GLY A 51 -9.70 -13.64 10.14
C GLY A 51 -8.90 -14.17 11.34
N GLU A 52 -9.34 -15.23 12.04
CA GLU A 52 -8.73 -15.69 13.29
C GLU A 52 -7.23 -16.04 13.14
N LYS A 53 -6.87 -16.70 12.04
CA LYS A 53 -5.45 -17.02 11.77
C LYS A 53 -4.63 -15.76 11.53
N SER A 54 -5.15 -14.82 10.75
CA SER A 54 -4.49 -13.53 10.50
C SER A 54 -4.36 -12.73 11.80
N LEU A 55 -5.40 -12.67 12.61
CA LEU A 55 -5.36 -11.99 13.91
C LEU A 55 -4.32 -12.61 14.85
N SER A 56 -4.25 -13.95 14.90
CA SER A 56 -3.23 -14.66 15.68
C SER A 56 -1.81 -14.38 15.18
N ILE A 57 -1.60 -14.28 13.86
CA ILE A 57 -0.29 -13.93 13.28
C ILE A 57 0.07 -12.48 13.64
N LEU A 58 -0.84 -11.52 13.45
CA LEU A 58 -0.63 -10.12 13.79
C LEU A 58 -0.29 -9.93 15.26
N HIS A 59 -1.02 -10.61 16.17
CA HIS A 59 -0.73 -10.60 17.60
C HIS A 59 0.68 -11.12 17.90
N LYS A 60 1.09 -12.26 17.30
CA LYS A 60 2.41 -12.86 17.51
C LYS A 60 3.54 -11.98 16.97
N LEU A 61 3.36 -11.39 15.79
CA LEU A 61 4.34 -10.47 15.21
C LEU A 61 4.47 -9.23 16.09
N ALA A 62 3.36 -8.64 16.51
CA ALA A 62 3.36 -7.49 17.39
C ALA A 62 4.03 -7.80 18.75
N LEU A 63 3.71 -8.95 19.38
CA LEU A 63 4.33 -9.40 20.62
C LEU A 63 5.85 -9.56 20.49
N HIS A 64 6.30 -10.10 19.34
CA HIS A 64 7.72 -10.39 19.11
C HIS A 64 8.53 -9.14 18.75
N TYR A 65 7.96 -8.19 18.00
CA TYR A 65 8.72 -7.08 17.42
C TYR A 65 8.45 -5.70 18.01
N ALA A 66 7.35 -5.49 18.76
CA ALA A 66 6.98 -4.15 19.22
C ALA A 66 8.03 -3.44 20.10
N HIS A 67 8.93 -4.21 20.72
CA HIS A 67 10.02 -3.66 21.55
C HIS A 67 11.31 -3.35 20.76
N ARG A 68 11.36 -3.70 19.47
CA ARG A 68 12.52 -3.49 18.61
C ARG A 68 12.51 -2.06 18.05
N SER A 69 13.65 -1.38 18.12
CA SER A 69 13.78 0.01 17.68
C SER A 69 13.58 0.20 16.17
N GLY A 70 13.90 -0.83 15.38
CA GLY A 70 13.68 -0.83 13.94
C GLY A 70 12.23 -1.14 13.52
N PHE A 71 11.37 -1.59 14.43
CA PHE A 71 9.98 -1.90 14.11
C PHE A 71 9.11 -0.65 14.18
N TYR A 72 8.60 -0.20 13.02
CA TYR A 72 7.78 1.00 12.93
C TYR A 72 6.29 0.69 13.02
N GLY A 73 5.85 -0.41 12.42
CA GLY A 73 4.44 -0.73 12.39
C GLY A 73 4.11 -1.99 11.60
N ILE A 74 2.81 -2.25 11.52
CA ILE A 74 2.27 -3.44 10.87
C ILE A 74 1.07 -3.06 9.98
N GLU A 75 1.11 -3.49 8.73
CA GLU A 75 -0.02 -3.46 7.83
C GLU A 75 -0.80 -4.76 7.95
N VAL A 76 -2.09 -4.64 8.30
CA VAL A 76 -2.91 -5.78 8.73
C VAL A 76 -3.40 -6.67 7.61
N ALA A 77 -3.23 -6.25 6.38
CA ALA A 77 -3.58 -6.98 5.15
C ALA A 77 -2.87 -6.33 3.97
N ASP A 78 -2.80 -7.03 2.83
CA ASP A 78 -2.34 -6.48 1.56
C ASP A 78 -3.44 -6.63 0.50
N GLU A 79 -3.51 -5.68 -0.42
CA GLU A 79 -4.37 -5.70 -1.62
C GLU A 79 -5.83 -6.14 -1.38
N VAL A 80 -6.42 -5.70 -0.29
CA VAL A 80 -7.83 -5.98 -0.02
C VAL A 80 -8.73 -5.42 -1.12
N LYS A 81 -9.78 -6.18 -1.45
CA LYS A 81 -10.76 -5.78 -2.47
C LYS A 81 -12.13 -5.58 -1.82
N PRO A 82 -12.46 -4.36 -1.41
CA PRO A 82 -13.78 -4.09 -0.84
C PRO A 82 -14.89 -4.27 -1.89
N ARG A 83 -16.06 -4.74 -1.43
CA ARG A 83 -17.25 -4.74 -2.26
C ARG A 83 -17.81 -3.32 -2.33
N VAL A 84 -17.81 -2.75 -3.51
CA VAL A 84 -18.30 -1.38 -3.76
C VAL A 84 -19.44 -1.37 -4.79
N ARG A 85 -20.26 -0.33 -4.77
CA ARG A 85 -21.27 -0.12 -5.77
C ARG A 85 -20.68 0.66 -6.95
N LYS A 86 -20.74 0.10 -8.15
CA LYS A 86 -20.44 0.78 -9.42
C LYS A 86 -21.73 0.91 -10.22
N GLY A 87 -22.37 2.08 -10.19
CA GLY A 87 -23.71 2.29 -10.75
C GLY A 87 -24.75 1.43 -10.04
N PHE A 88 -25.44 0.56 -10.80
CA PHE A 88 -26.45 -0.35 -10.26
C PHE A 88 -25.91 -1.72 -9.82
N LYS A 89 -24.63 -2.02 -10.06
CA LYS A 89 -24.01 -3.31 -9.74
C LYS A 89 -23.13 -3.19 -8.51
N LEU A 90 -23.12 -4.25 -7.71
CA LEU A 90 -22.11 -4.46 -6.67
C LEU A 90 -20.94 -5.21 -7.29
N THR A 91 -19.72 -4.77 -6.98
CA THR A 91 -18.51 -5.52 -7.36
C THR A 91 -18.35 -6.74 -6.47
N ASP A 92 -17.62 -7.73 -6.96
CA ASP A 92 -17.12 -8.81 -6.09
C ASP A 92 -16.12 -8.24 -5.09
N GLY A 93 -16.06 -8.86 -3.92
CA GLY A 93 -15.14 -8.43 -2.86
C GLY A 93 -15.71 -8.57 -1.46
N ILE A 94 -14.96 -8.08 -0.50
CA ILE A 94 -15.26 -8.16 0.92
C ILE A 94 -16.34 -7.14 1.29
N PRO A 95 -17.46 -7.54 1.95
CA PRO A 95 -18.42 -6.57 2.45
C PRO A 95 -17.75 -5.54 3.38
N GLY A 96 -18.04 -4.26 3.18
CA GLY A 96 -17.37 -3.18 3.91
C GLY A 96 -17.51 -3.28 5.45
N HIS A 97 -18.66 -3.78 5.96
CA HIS A 97 -18.83 -4.01 7.40
C HIS A 97 -17.91 -5.12 7.92
N SER A 98 -17.70 -6.19 7.13
CA SER A 98 -16.82 -7.30 7.49
C SER A 98 -15.36 -6.86 7.50
N LEU A 99 -14.95 -6.05 6.50
CA LEU A 99 -13.61 -5.51 6.43
C LEU A 99 -13.32 -4.57 7.61
N ARG A 100 -14.23 -3.64 7.90
CA ARG A 100 -14.10 -2.76 9.07
C ARG A 100 -14.09 -3.52 10.39
N ASN A 101 -14.86 -4.60 10.53
CA ASN A 101 -14.82 -5.45 11.72
C ASN A 101 -13.46 -6.15 11.86
N TYR A 102 -12.92 -6.68 10.75
CA TYR A 102 -11.58 -7.28 10.75
C TYR A 102 -10.52 -6.26 11.19
N TYR A 103 -10.55 -5.03 10.67
CA TYR A 103 -9.58 -3.99 11.02
C TYR A 103 -9.62 -3.60 12.50
N ARG A 104 -10.82 -3.48 13.10
CA ARG A 104 -10.92 -3.24 14.55
C ARG A 104 -10.29 -4.37 15.35
N ARG A 105 -10.61 -5.62 15.02
CA ARG A 105 -10.06 -6.79 15.69
C ARG A 105 -8.56 -6.94 15.50
N ALA A 106 -8.04 -6.58 14.32
CA ALA A 106 -6.61 -6.55 14.06
C ALA A 106 -5.90 -5.50 14.92
N TYR A 107 -6.48 -4.30 15.00
CA TYR A 107 -6.01 -3.24 15.89
C TYR A 107 -5.99 -3.72 17.36
N GLU A 108 -7.07 -4.27 17.84
CA GLU A 108 -7.19 -4.80 19.22
C GLU A 108 -6.15 -5.90 19.49
N ALA A 109 -5.97 -6.83 18.55
CA ALA A 109 -4.98 -7.90 18.66
C ALA A 109 -3.53 -7.37 18.74
N ILE A 110 -3.19 -6.34 17.98
CA ILE A 110 -1.88 -5.69 18.01
C ILE A 110 -1.73 -4.90 19.30
N ARG A 111 -2.69 -4.05 19.65
CA ARG A 111 -2.64 -3.18 20.83
C ARG A 111 -2.60 -3.94 22.16
N SER A 112 -3.16 -5.15 22.21
CA SER A 112 -3.14 -5.97 23.41
C SER A 112 -1.72 -6.35 23.88
N VAL A 113 -0.71 -6.23 23.01
CA VAL A 113 0.68 -6.64 23.29
C VAL A 113 1.75 -5.60 22.89
N ALA A 114 1.44 -4.67 22.00
CA ALA A 114 2.42 -3.74 21.41
C ALA A 114 2.36 -2.31 21.99
N GLY A 115 1.40 -2.01 22.83
CA GLY A 115 1.18 -0.62 23.26
C GLY A 115 0.68 0.28 22.12
N GLU A 116 0.90 1.60 22.23
CA GLU A 116 0.35 2.59 21.30
C GLU A 116 1.36 3.08 20.25
N GLU A 117 2.65 2.84 20.43
CA GLU A 117 3.71 3.39 19.59
C GLU A 117 3.73 2.86 18.14
N PRO A 118 3.66 1.53 17.88
CA PRO A 118 3.70 1.04 16.51
C PRO A 118 2.50 1.50 15.70
N VAL A 119 2.73 1.86 14.43
CA VAL A 119 1.66 2.24 13.52
C VAL A 119 0.88 1.00 13.07
N VAL A 120 -0.44 1.06 13.17
CA VAL A 120 -1.34 0.04 12.59
C VAL A 120 -1.88 0.56 11.27
N ILE A 121 -1.53 -0.12 10.18
CA ILE A 121 -1.81 0.32 8.83
C ILE A 121 -2.93 -0.50 8.23
N LEU A 122 -3.90 0.18 7.64
CA LEU A 122 -5.13 -0.39 7.09
C LEU A 122 -5.16 -0.11 5.57
N PRO A 123 -5.04 -1.11 4.70
CA PRO A 123 -5.18 -0.89 3.28
C PRO A 123 -6.58 -0.41 2.92
N ASP A 124 -6.69 0.65 2.14
CA ASP A 124 -7.99 1.25 1.75
C ASP A 124 -8.68 0.50 0.59
N GLY A 125 -7.92 -0.36 -0.11
CA GLY A 125 -8.42 -1.19 -1.20
C GLY A 125 -9.06 -0.41 -2.34
N GLY A 126 -8.66 0.83 -2.57
CA GLY A 126 -9.24 1.70 -3.57
C GLY A 126 -10.63 2.25 -3.21
N TRP A 127 -11.01 2.18 -1.93
CA TRP A 127 -12.32 2.63 -1.45
C TRP A 127 -12.22 3.60 -0.25
N PRO A 128 -11.57 4.76 -0.40
CA PRO A 128 -11.30 5.69 0.70
C PRO A 128 -12.58 6.19 1.39
N GLN A 129 -13.69 6.32 0.66
CA GLN A 129 -14.97 6.75 1.22
C GLN A 129 -15.51 5.77 2.27
N GLY A 130 -15.14 4.49 2.18
CA GLY A 130 -15.55 3.45 3.12
C GLY A 130 -14.93 3.58 4.51
N PHE A 131 -13.86 4.35 4.61
CA PHE A 131 -13.12 4.57 5.85
C PHE A 131 -13.28 5.98 6.42
N ARG A 132 -14.19 6.76 5.85
CA ARG A 132 -14.48 8.10 6.37
C ARG A 132 -14.92 8.04 7.83
N ARG A 133 -14.20 8.73 8.72
CA ARG A 133 -14.40 8.71 10.17
C ARG A 133 -14.26 7.32 10.82
N PHE A 134 -13.74 6.34 10.09
CA PHE A 134 -13.49 5.02 10.64
C PHE A 134 -12.18 5.03 11.41
N MET A 135 -12.23 4.65 12.67
CA MET A 135 -11.05 4.63 13.58
C MET A 135 -10.26 5.95 13.64
N SER A 136 -10.90 7.08 13.34
CA SER A 136 -10.31 8.42 13.44
C SER A 136 -10.58 9.10 14.79
N GLN A 137 -11.28 8.42 15.70
CA GLN A 137 -11.56 8.91 17.04
C GLN A 137 -10.33 8.78 17.94
N GLN A 138 -10.23 9.61 18.95
CA GLN A 138 -9.11 9.64 19.91
C GLN A 138 -8.83 8.29 20.61
N ALA A 139 -9.79 7.40 20.63
CA ALA A 139 -9.62 6.04 21.16
C ALA A 139 -8.74 5.13 20.30
N TYR A 140 -8.46 5.53 19.05
CA TYR A 140 -7.61 4.78 18.12
C TYR A 140 -6.32 5.56 17.86
N GLN A 141 -5.23 5.13 18.44
CA GLN A 141 -3.93 5.79 18.33
C GLN A 141 -3.10 5.17 17.19
N ASN A 142 -2.33 6.00 16.51
CA ASN A 142 -1.40 5.60 15.45
C ASN A 142 -2.00 4.61 14.45
N VAL A 143 -3.16 4.99 13.85
CA VAL A 143 -3.81 4.27 12.77
C VAL A 143 -3.64 5.06 11.48
N TRP A 144 -3.10 4.43 10.44
CA TRP A 144 -2.95 5.02 9.12
C TRP A 144 -3.74 4.23 8.08
N LEU A 145 -4.13 4.90 6.99
CA LEU A 145 -4.60 4.24 5.77
C LEU A 145 -3.43 4.07 4.80
N ASP A 146 -3.46 2.97 4.06
CA ASP A 146 -2.57 2.73 2.94
C ASP A 146 -3.31 2.80 1.62
N ALA A 147 -2.81 3.65 0.71
CA ALA A 147 -3.28 3.82 -0.65
C ALA A 147 -2.28 3.20 -1.64
N HIS A 148 -2.69 2.17 -2.37
CA HIS A 148 -1.89 1.59 -3.45
C HIS A 148 -2.15 2.33 -4.76
N LEU A 149 -1.14 3.06 -5.25
CA LEU A 149 -1.22 3.85 -6.47
C LEU A 149 -0.29 3.30 -7.58
N ASP A 150 -0.19 1.98 -7.61
CA ASP A 150 0.64 1.20 -8.55
C ASP A 150 -0.07 0.84 -9.87
N LYS A 151 -1.35 1.20 -10.02
CA LYS A 151 -2.16 0.98 -11.23
C LYS A 151 -2.35 2.28 -12.00
N PRO A 152 -1.30 2.76 -12.68
CA PRO A 152 -1.36 4.01 -13.40
C PRO A 152 -2.33 3.91 -14.61
N CYS A 153 -2.84 5.04 -15.00
CA CYS A 153 -3.56 5.27 -16.26
C CYS A 153 -4.91 4.55 -16.43
N GLU A 154 -5.50 3.93 -15.41
CA GLU A 154 -6.85 3.36 -15.55
C GLU A 154 -7.86 4.44 -16.02
N GLY A 155 -8.28 4.33 -17.28
CA GLY A 155 -9.21 5.28 -17.91
C GLY A 155 -8.60 6.63 -18.33
N ILE A 156 -7.26 6.76 -18.32
CA ILE A 156 -6.54 7.96 -18.77
C ILE A 156 -5.54 7.56 -19.88
N ASP A 157 -5.52 8.29 -20.97
CA ASP A 157 -4.50 8.13 -22.00
C ASP A 157 -3.20 8.83 -21.59
N CYS A 158 -2.23 8.04 -21.12
CA CYS A 158 -0.92 8.52 -20.69
C CYS A 158 0.13 8.57 -21.81
N SER A 159 -0.29 8.59 -23.08
CA SER A 159 0.60 8.68 -24.25
C SER A 159 1.30 10.03 -24.41
N GLY A 160 0.93 11.02 -23.63
CA GLY A 160 1.52 12.35 -23.65
C GLY A 160 1.52 13.06 -22.31
N PRO A 161 2.24 14.18 -22.19
CA PRO A 161 2.39 14.93 -20.93
C PRO A 161 1.06 15.34 -20.29
N ARG A 162 0.05 15.66 -21.12
CA ARG A 162 -1.28 16.04 -20.62
C ARG A 162 -1.98 14.90 -19.89
N GLY A 163 -1.91 13.68 -20.41
CA GLY A 163 -2.51 12.51 -19.75
C GLY A 163 -1.75 12.15 -18.47
N VAL A 164 -0.43 12.26 -18.51
CA VAL A 164 0.39 12.06 -17.29
C VAL A 164 0.02 13.09 -16.21
N GLN A 165 -0.18 14.37 -16.57
CA GLN A 165 -0.64 15.37 -15.60
C GLN A 165 -2.04 15.04 -15.05
N GLN A 166 -2.97 14.60 -15.88
CA GLN A 166 -4.30 14.16 -15.42
C GLN A 166 -4.22 13.00 -14.43
N LEU A 167 -3.26 12.07 -14.62
CA LEU A 167 -3.02 10.99 -13.68
C LEU A 167 -2.48 11.50 -12.34
N ILE A 168 -1.53 12.45 -12.37
CA ILE A 168 -0.98 13.09 -11.17
C ILE A 168 -2.12 13.77 -10.39
N ASP A 169 -2.95 14.56 -11.07
CA ASP A 169 -4.08 15.27 -10.48
C ASP A 169 -5.12 14.31 -9.89
N LYS A 170 -5.37 13.18 -10.55
CA LYS A 170 -6.25 12.10 -10.06
C LYS A 170 -5.73 11.50 -8.76
N ASN A 171 -4.42 11.20 -8.70
CA ASN A 171 -3.80 10.63 -7.51
C ASN A 171 -3.80 11.63 -6.34
N GLU A 172 -3.53 12.90 -6.61
CA GLU A 172 -3.63 13.97 -5.61
C GLU A 172 -5.06 14.09 -5.05
N ALA A 173 -6.05 14.11 -5.93
CA ALA A 173 -7.46 14.17 -5.53
C ALA A 173 -7.89 12.94 -4.72
N TYR A 174 -7.37 11.76 -5.08
CA TYR A 174 -7.59 10.53 -4.34
C TYR A 174 -7.04 10.63 -2.91
N LEU A 175 -5.79 11.04 -2.74
CA LEU A 175 -5.15 11.19 -1.43
C LEU A 175 -5.84 12.24 -0.57
N LYS A 176 -6.24 13.39 -1.15
CA LYS A 176 -7.05 14.40 -0.45
C LYS A 176 -8.38 13.83 0.05
N THR A 177 -9.05 13.02 -0.79
CA THR A 177 -10.30 12.36 -0.42
C THR A 177 -10.07 11.36 0.72
N SER A 178 -9.02 10.55 0.66
CA SER A 178 -8.66 9.58 1.70
C SER A 178 -8.35 10.28 3.02
N ALA A 179 -7.50 11.30 3.01
CA ALA A 179 -7.11 12.06 4.19
C ALA A 179 -8.28 12.83 4.83
N SER A 180 -9.29 13.23 4.04
CA SER A 180 -10.51 13.88 4.56
C SER A 180 -11.32 12.96 5.50
N GLY A 181 -11.00 11.68 5.52
CA GLY A 181 -11.57 10.68 6.44
C GLY A 181 -11.11 10.82 7.88
N GLY A 182 -10.04 11.56 8.14
CA GLY A 182 -9.51 11.87 9.47
C GLY A 182 -8.36 10.96 9.92
N LEU A 183 -7.90 10.02 9.07
CA LEU A 183 -6.69 9.24 9.29
C LEU A 183 -5.55 9.77 8.42
N PRO A 184 -4.29 9.72 8.88
CA PRO A 184 -3.13 9.88 8.01
C PRO A 184 -3.15 8.83 6.90
N VAL A 185 -2.71 9.22 5.69
CA VAL A 185 -2.69 8.35 4.53
C VAL A 185 -1.27 8.23 4.00
N MET A 186 -0.76 7.02 3.94
CA MET A 186 0.50 6.71 3.27
C MET A 186 0.25 6.18 1.86
N VAL A 187 1.29 6.18 1.03
CA VAL A 187 1.27 5.51 -0.27
C VAL A 187 2.12 4.25 -0.16
N GLY A 188 1.48 3.09 0.03
CA GLY A 188 2.13 1.83 0.35
C GLY A 188 2.92 1.26 -0.80
N LYS A 189 2.46 1.47 -2.06
CA LYS A 189 3.27 1.14 -3.22
C LYS A 189 2.94 1.97 -4.45
N TRP A 190 4.00 2.37 -5.12
CA TRP A 190 3.97 3.00 -6.43
C TRP A 190 5.28 2.73 -7.18
N SER A 191 5.32 2.99 -8.47
CA SER A 191 6.53 2.91 -9.27
C SER A 191 6.56 4.06 -10.29
N ALA A 192 7.69 4.31 -10.90
CA ALA A 192 7.84 5.29 -11.98
C ALA A 192 7.25 4.80 -13.32
N SER A 193 6.83 3.53 -13.39
CA SER A 193 6.40 2.91 -14.64
C SER A 193 5.05 3.45 -15.08
N LEU A 194 4.99 3.86 -16.34
CA LEU A 194 3.75 4.06 -17.08
C LEU A 194 3.40 2.78 -17.86
N PRO A 195 2.12 2.51 -18.15
CA PRO A 195 1.73 1.34 -18.94
C PRO A 195 2.35 1.39 -20.34
N SER A 196 2.54 0.22 -20.93
CA SER A 196 2.92 0.12 -22.32
C SER A 196 1.80 0.70 -23.18
N ILE A 197 2.14 1.69 -23.99
CA ILE A 197 1.23 2.26 -24.98
C ILE A 197 1.60 1.59 -26.30
N ASP A 198 0.65 0.87 -26.87
CA ASP A 198 0.90 0.13 -28.11
C ASP A 198 1.36 1.06 -29.24
N GLY A 199 2.52 0.78 -29.79
CA GLY A 199 2.90 1.05 -31.17
C GLY A 199 3.48 2.41 -31.54
N ALA A 200 3.49 3.45 -30.68
CA ALA A 200 3.83 4.79 -31.16
C ALA A 200 4.88 5.57 -30.34
N MET A 201 5.34 5.05 -29.22
CA MET A 201 6.23 5.80 -28.33
C MET A 201 7.68 5.31 -28.45
N THR A 202 8.61 6.25 -28.70
CA THR A 202 10.06 5.93 -28.63
C THR A 202 10.48 5.68 -27.19
N ALA A 203 11.60 4.99 -26.99
CA ALA A 203 12.16 4.77 -25.66
C ALA A 203 12.46 6.09 -24.94
N GLU A 204 12.98 7.08 -25.66
CA GLU A 204 13.27 8.43 -25.13
C GLU A 204 12.00 9.15 -24.73
N GLY A 205 10.94 9.07 -25.54
CA GLY A 205 9.63 9.65 -25.24
C GLY A 205 9.03 9.05 -23.99
N ARG A 206 9.14 7.73 -23.83
CA ARG A 206 8.69 7.03 -22.60
C ARG A 206 9.45 7.50 -21.35
N ILE A 207 10.78 7.55 -21.43
CA ILE A 207 11.60 8.03 -20.32
C ILE A 207 11.23 9.46 -19.94
N ALA A 208 10.99 10.33 -20.92
CA ALA A 208 10.56 11.70 -20.65
C ALA A 208 9.21 11.76 -19.90
N LEU A 209 8.23 10.95 -20.30
CA LEU A 209 6.93 10.87 -19.62
C LEU A 209 7.04 10.26 -18.23
N GLU A 210 7.84 9.21 -18.05
CA GLU A 210 8.11 8.61 -16.74
C GLU A 210 8.79 9.59 -15.79
N ARG A 211 9.66 10.48 -16.29
CA ARG A 211 10.23 11.58 -15.50
C ARG A 211 9.18 12.59 -15.04
N ILE A 212 8.30 13.03 -15.93
CA ILE A 212 7.20 13.94 -15.61
C ILE A 212 6.32 13.30 -14.53
N TYR A 213 5.96 12.02 -14.72
CA TYR A 213 5.14 11.27 -13.79
C TYR A 213 5.81 11.17 -12.41
N THR A 214 7.05 10.69 -12.36
CA THR A 214 7.80 10.50 -11.11
C THR A 214 7.96 11.81 -10.35
N SER A 215 8.37 12.89 -11.01
CA SER A 215 8.53 14.20 -10.39
C SER A 215 7.22 14.75 -9.86
N GLY A 216 6.12 14.58 -10.61
CA GLY A 216 4.79 14.99 -10.17
C GLY A 216 4.30 14.17 -8.98
N GLN A 217 4.47 12.84 -9.02
CA GLN A 217 4.07 11.97 -7.91
C GLN A 217 4.86 12.27 -6.63
N LEU A 218 6.17 12.45 -6.72
CA LEU A 218 6.99 12.80 -5.55
C LEU A 218 6.50 14.10 -4.87
N LYS A 219 6.14 15.12 -5.64
CA LYS A 219 5.57 16.35 -5.09
C LYS A 219 4.28 16.10 -4.32
N VAL A 220 3.41 15.26 -4.87
CA VAL A 220 2.13 14.87 -4.24
C VAL A 220 2.39 14.01 -3.01
N TYR A 221 3.22 12.98 -3.11
CA TYR A 221 3.44 12.00 -2.04
C TYR A 221 4.26 12.55 -0.87
N ASN A 222 5.11 13.54 -1.10
CA ASN A 222 5.81 14.26 -0.02
C ASN A 222 4.86 15.01 0.94
N THR A 223 3.57 15.12 0.61
CA THR A 223 2.55 15.61 1.55
C THR A 223 1.99 14.52 2.47
N CYS A 224 2.30 13.26 2.19
CA CYS A 224 1.90 12.11 3.00
C CYS A 224 2.94 11.82 4.09
N PRO A 225 2.56 11.18 5.20
CA PRO A 225 3.50 10.80 6.27
C PRO A 225 4.56 9.80 5.81
N ALA A 226 4.26 8.98 4.80
CA ALA A 226 5.19 8.03 4.20
C ALA A 226 4.76 7.66 2.78
N TRP A 227 5.71 7.24 1.98
CA TRP A 227 5.48 6.57 0.70
C TRP A 227 6.55 5.50 0.46
N PHE A 228 6.20 4.43 -0.29
CA PHE A 228 7.05 3.29 -0.57
C PHE A 228 7.12 3.03 -2.05
N PHE A 229 8.33 3.09 -2.61
CA PHE A 229 8.59 2.78 -4.00
C PHE A 229 8.74 1.27 -4.20
N GLN A 230 8.08 0.72 -5.17
CA GLN A 230 8.19 -0.68 -5.54
C GLN A 230 9.08 -0.80 -6.78
N THR A 231 10.28 -1.31 -6.62
CA THR A 231 10.98 -1.99 -5.52
C THR A 231 12.41 -1.46 -5.40
N TRP A 232 13.12 -1.85 -4.36
CA TRP A 232 14.52 -1.41 -4.18
C TRP A 232 15.38 -1.79 -5.38
N LYS A 233 15.25 -3.05 -5.87
CA LYS A 233 16.09 -3.61 -6.93
C LYS A 233 15.31 -4.62 -7.75
N THR A 234 15.45 -4.57 -9.07
CA THR A 234 14.90 -5.58 -9.99
C THR A 234 16.00 -6.52 -10.49
N SER A 235 15.65 -7.80 -10.74
CA SER A 235 16.54 -8.78 -11.36
C SER A 235 16.66 -8.57 -12.87
N ALA A 236 15.57 -8.19 -13.55
CA ALA A 236 15.58 -7.69 -14.91
C ALA A 236 15.77 -6.18 -14.84
N PHE A 237 16.60 -5.60 -15.71
CA PHE A 237 16.84 -4.16 -15.72
C PHE A 237 15.58 -3.39 -16.13
N LEU A 238 14.72 -3.14 -15.15
CA LEU A 238 13.47 -2.38 -15.28
C LEU A 238 13.64 -1.05 -14.57
N ALA A 239 14.22 -0.06 -15.25
CA ALA A 239 14.61 1.23 -14.67
C ALA A 239 13.47 1.90 -13.87
N ALA A 240 12.26 1.90 -14.40
CA ALA A 240 11.09 2.52 -13.75
C ALA A 240 10.58 1.78 -12.50
N TRP A 241 11.08 0.57 -12.24
CA TRP A 241 10.75 -0.26 -11.05
C TRP A 241 11.93 -0.43 -10.10
N ASP A 242 13.11 0.05 -10.44
CA ASP A 242 14.31 -0.03 -9.61
C ASP A 242 14.56 1.33 -8.98
N THR A 243 14.33 1.44 -7.65
CA THR A 243 14.46 2.69 -6.89
C THR A 243 15.80 3.39 -7.15
N ARG A 244 16.91 2.63 -7.20
CA ARG A 244 18.26 3.17 -7.37
C ARG A 244 18.44 3.87 -8.73
N VAL A 245 17.69 3.42 -9.73
CA VAL A 245 17.72 3.99 -11.09
C VAL A 245 16.65 5.05 -11.25
N ALA A 246 15.41 4.72 -10.88
CA ALA A 246 14.27 5.60 -11.05
C ALA A 246 14.47 6.92 -10.30
N LEU A 247 14.75 6.89 -9.00
CA LEU A 247 14.90 8.11 -8.21
C LEU A 247 16.17 8.87 -8.60
N ALA A 248 17.32 8.20 -8.77
CA ALA A 248 18.55 8.87 -9.19
C ALA A 248 18.46 9.54 -10.56
N THR A 249 17.65 8.98 -11.47
CA THR A 249 17.51 9.51 -12.84
C THR A 249 16.46 10.62 -12.89
N PHE A 250 15.41 10.52 -12.07
CA PHE A 250 14.24 11.40 -12.16
C PHE A 250 14.28 12.56 -11.16
N GLU A 251 14.92 12.39 -9.99
CA GLU A 251 15.10 13.47 -9.01
C GLU A 251 16.08 14.56 -9.45
N ARG A 252 17.10 14.21 -10.22
CA ARG A 252 18.10 15.20 -10.68
C ARG A 252 17.48 16.34 -11.51
N GLY A 253 16.34 16.13 -12.10
CA GLY A 253 15.59 17.19 -12.79
C GLY A 253 14.75 18.09 -11.87
N MET A 254 14.77 17.85 -10.56
CA MET A 254 14.04 18.68 -9.58
C MET A 254 14.97 19.63 -8.80
N LEU A 255 16.28 19.48 -8.95
CA LEU A 255 17.31 20.28 -8.27
C LEU A 255 17.91 21.36 -9.20
N GLU A 256 17.52 21.38 -10.46
CA GLU A 256 17.80 22.43 -11.44
C GLU A 256 16.52 23.25 -11.70
#